data_2ba5e7126d943544a4f2c3130c3d589f
#
_entry.id   2ba5e7126d943544a4f2c3130c3d589f
#
_cell.length_a   1.000
_cell.length_b   1.000
_cell.length_c   1.000
_cell.angle_alpha   90.00
_cell.angle_beta   90.00
_cell.angle_gamma   90.00
#
_symmetry.space_group_name_H-M   'P 1'
#
loop_
_entity.id
_entity.type
_entity.pdbx_description
1 polymer ?
#
loop_
_entity_poly.entity_id
_entity_poly.type
_entity_poly.pdbx_seq_one_letter_code
_entity_poly.pdbx_strand_id
1 'polypeptide(L)'
;IWNQNDQCNLDFLIQPEDLPGPEAEPVISETVLHDIHCLSSAVSLKGIGCYQLFFDISGLKPSDWNYLTLYQMLLTELDTSHFTVEQQKNKEQELLYDCTFDELYPEREAGKNSHPMMSVFWYGLTEDFEEGLELLLDLMGGCDYEDCETILRVIDKYLPDYDMSRSDNGPSLAYSLTERYIRRDSCFRYLLNQPGMYDF
;
A
#
# COMPACT_ATOMS: atom_id res chain seq x y z
N ILE A 1 43.35 -19.07 4.03
CA ILE A 1 44.58 -18.28 3.86
C ILE A 1 44.22 -17.21 2.84
N TRP A 2 43.88 -16.04 3.33
CA TRP A 2 43.60 -14.87 2.48
C TRP A 2 44.97 -14.36 2.00
N ASN A 3 45.11 -14.27 0.68
CA ASN A 3 46.35 -13.79 0.07
C ASN A 3 46.39 -12.26 0.27
N GLN A 4 47.34 -11.75 1.05
CA GLN A 4 47.51 -10.32 1.35
C GLN A 4 47.88 -9.46 0.12
N ASN A 5 47.90 -10.03 -1.09
CA ASN A 5 48.27 -9.34 -2.32
C ASN A 5 47.09 -8.98 -3.24
N ASP A 6 45.88 -9.33 -2.88
CA ASP A 6 44.71 -8.73 -3.54
C ASP A 6 44.49 -7.34 -2.94
N GLN A 7 45.24 -6.36 -3.41
CA GLN A 7 44.80 -4.99 -3.38
C GLN A 7 43.55 -4.96 -4.25
N CYS A 8 42.39 -5.14 -3.60
CA CYS A 8 41.10 -4.78 -4.24
C CYS A 8 41.25 -3.36 -4.75
N ASN A 9 41.20 -3.19 -6.05
CA ASN A 9 41.15 -1.87 -6.63
C ASN A 9 39.83 -1.22 -6.19
N LEU A 10 39.92 -0.34 -5.20
CA LEU A 10 38.78 0.34 -4.61
C LEU A 10 38.32 1.56 -5.44
N ASP A 11 38.92 1.76 -6.62
CA ASP A 11 38.63 2.88 -7.49
C ASP A 11 37.16 2.92 -7.99
N PHE A 12 36.44 1.79 -7.84
CA PHE A 12 35.01 1.73 -8.13
C PHE A 12 34.10 2.03 -6.92
N LEU A 13 34.68 2.17 -5.73
CA LEU A 13 33.90 2.56 -4.56
C LEU A 13 33.58 4.04 -4.63
N ILE A 14 32.29 4.35 -4.52
CA ILE A 14 31.82 5.72 -4.39
C ILE A 14 32.46 6.34 -3.15
N GLN A 15 33.21 7.43 -3.33
CA GLN A 15 33.79 8.17 -2.24
C GLN A 15 32.74 9.15 -1.66
N PRO A 16 32.86 9.58 -0.40
CA PRO A 16 31.95 10.57 0.19
C PRO A 16 31.83 11.86 -0.64
N GLU A 17 32.90 12.22 -1.37
CA GLU A 17 32.97 13.38 -2.24
C GLU A 17 32.20 13.20 -3.56
N ASP A 18 31.97 11.95 -3.98
CA ASP A 18 31.20 11.62 -5.17
C ASP A 18 29.69 11.62 -4.91
N LEU A 19 29.29 11.64 -3.62
CA LEU A 19 27.90 11.72 -3.25
C LEU A 19 27.36 13.12 -3.59
N PRO A 20 26.19 13.21 -4.25
CA PRO A 20 25.54 14.49 -4.42
C PRO A 20 25.34 15.13 -3.05
N GLY A 21 25.55 16.45 -2.97
CA GLY A 21 25.24 17.18 -1.75
C GLY A 21 23.80 16.94 -1.31
N PRO A 22 23.43 17.31 -0.07
CA PRO A 22 22.07 17.12 0.41
C PRO A 22 21.10 17.77 -0.59
N GLU A 23 20.17 16.94 -1.08
CA GLU A 23 19.11 17.46 -1.95
C GLU A 23 18.33 18.54 -1.20
N ALA A 24 17.93 19.57 -1.92
CA ALA A 24 17.05 20.58 -1.36
C ALA A 24 15.75 19.89 -0.90
N GLU A 25 15.32 20.22 0.31
CA GLU A 25 14.04 19.70 0.81
C GLU A 25 12.92 20.02 -0.19
N PRO A 26 12.06 19.05 -0.52
CA PRO A 26 10.97 19.30 -1.45
C PRO A 26 10.03 20.36 -0.89
N VAL A 27 9.68 21.33 -1.73
CA VAL A 27 8.69 22.35 -1.38
C VAL A 27 7.31 21.72 -1.45
N ILE A 28 6.67 21.56 -0.28
CA ILE A 28 5.31 21.05 -0.19
C ILE A 28 4.33 22.22 -0.22
N SER A 29 3.38 22.17 -1.15
CA SER A 29 2.27 23.11 -1.25
C SER A 29 0.99 22.44 -0.76
N GLU A 30 0.22 23.13 0.07
CA GLU A 30 -1.08 22.68 0.55
C GLU A 30 -2.19 23.48 -0.14
N THR A 31 -3.20 22.77 -0.65
CA THR A 31 -4.41 23.34 -1.22
C THR A 31 -5.63 22.58 -0.72
N VAL A 32 -6.80 23.21 -0.75
CA VAL A 32 -8.07 22.55 -0.41
C VAL A 32 -8.99 22.62 -1.63
N LEU A 33 -9.39 21.47 -2.13
CA LEU A 33 -10.30 21.33 -3.27
C LEU A 33 -11.57 20.61 -2.80
N HIS A 34 -12.72 21.31 -2.81
CA HIS A 34 -14.02 20.73 -2.41
C HIS A 34 -13.95 20.00 -1.04
N ASP A 35 -13.33 20.65 -0.04
CA ASP A 35 -13.12 20.14 1.31
C ASP A 35 -12.10 18.97 1.41
N ILE A 36 -11.41 18.64 0.33
CA ILE A 36 -10.33 17.66 0.32
C ILE A 36 -9.00 18.38 0.45
N HIS A 37 -8.22 18.03 1.47
CA HIS A 37 -6.85 18.54 1.64
C HIS A 37 -5.91 17.84 0.66
N CYS A 38 -5.25 18.64 -0.17
CA CYS A 38 -4.32 18.18 -1.18
C CYS A 38 -2.92 18.69 -0.86
N LEU A 39 -1.96 17.79 -0.74
CA LEU A 39 -0.54 18.10 -0.64
C LEU A 39 0.12 17.83 -1.99
N SER A 40 0.92 18.76 -2.47
CA SER A 40 1.64 18.59 -3.72
C SER A 40 3.09 19.03 -3.58
N SER A 41 3.98 18.35 -4.26
CA SER A 41 5.38 18.70 -4.38
C SER A 41 5.80 18.57 -5.85
N ALA A 42 6.44 19.63 -6.36
CA ALA A 42 6.96 19.60 -7.72
C ALA A 42 8.32 18.90 -7.73
N VAL A 43 8.37 17.71 -8.30
CA VAL A 43 9.60 16.97 -8.61
C VAL A 43 9.74 16.79 -10.10
N SER A 44 10.97 16.84 -10.62
CA SER A 44 11.22 16.75 -12.05
C SER A 44 11.26 15.29 -12.52
N LEU A 45 10.09 14.69 -12.72
CA LEU A 45 9.93 13.30 -13.18
C LEU A 45 9.59 13.19 -14.68
N LYS A 46 9.80 14.24 -15.46
CA LYS A 46 9.64 14.24 -16.94
C LYS A 46 8.29 13.67 -17.43
N GLY A 47 7.19 14.15 -16.87
CA GLY A 47 5.83 13.77 -17.28
C GLY A 47 5.25 12.59 -16.51
N ILE A 48 5.96 12.05 -15.51
CA ILE A 48 5.41 11.06 -14.58
C ILE A 48 4.89 11.79 -13.34
N GLY A 49 3.69 11.44 -12.91
CA GLY A 49 3.09 11.86 -11.66
C GLY A 49 3.04 10.68 -10.67
N CYS A 50 3.28 10.96 -9.39
CA CYS A 50 3.05 10.04 -8.29
C CYS A 50 1.88 10.58 -7.46
N TYR A 51 0.90 9.72 -7.20
CA TYR A 51 -0.36 10.12 -6.58
C TYR A 51 -0.67 9.20 -5.41
N GLN A 52 -1.28 9.75 -4.38
CA GLN A 52 -1.73 8.96 -3.24
C GLN A 52 -3.04 9.54 -2.68
N LEU A 53 -4.03 8.69 -2.53
CA LEU A 53 -5.28 8.99 -1.83
C LEU A 53 -5.22 8.40 -0.42
N PHE A 54 -5.80 9.11 0.54
CA PHE A 54 -5.89 8.68 1.92
C PHE A 54 -7.33 8.68 2.38
N PHE A 55 -7.77 7.57 2.93
CA PHE A 55 -9.12 7.39 3.47
C PHE A 55 -9.03 7.13 4.97
N ASP A 56 -9.66 7.97 5.78
CA ASP A 56 -9.74 7.78 7.23
C ASP A 56 -10.66 6.59 7.55
N ILE A 57 -10.08 5.51 8.08
CA ILE A 57 -10.79 4.30 8.48
C ILE A 57 -11.00 4.22 9.99
N SER A 58 -10.70 5.28 10.75
CA SER A 58 -10.88 5.31 12.21
C SER A 58 -12.32 5.14 12.66
N GLY A 59 -13.27 5.41 11.76
CA GLY A 59 -14.70 5.22 11.98
C GLY A 59 -15.20 3.78 11.83
N LEU A 60 -14.38 2.87 11.28
CA LEU A 60 -14.74 1.46 11.15
C LEU A 60 -14.77 0.78 12.53
N LYS A 61 -15.73 -0.11 12.71
CA LYS A 61 -15.76 -0.94 13.92
C LYS A 61 -14.65 -2.00 13.84
N PRO A 62 -14.09 -2.43 15.00
CA PRO A 62 -13.08 -3.49 15.00
C PRO A 62 -13.52 -4.78 14.31
N SER A 63 -14.82 -5.11 14.34
CA SER A 63 -15.40 -6.25 13.62
C SER A 63 -15.32 -6.12 12.10
N ASP A 64 -15.19 -4.91 11.58
CA ASP A 64 -15.27 -4.65 10.15
C ASP A 64 -13.86 -4.56 9.51
N TRP A 65 -12.81 -4.52 10.33
CA TRP A 65 -11.44 -4.38 9.85
C TRP A 65 -10.92 -5.59 9.08
N ASN A 66 -11.34 -6.80 9.44
CA ASN A 66 -11.00 -7.99 8.67
C ASN A 66 -11.57 -7.95 7.25
N TYR A 67 -12.74 -7.34 7.09
CA TYR A 67 -13.32 -7.12 5.76
C TYR A 67 -12.54 -6.13 4.92
N LEU A 68 -11.80 -5.19 5.52
CA LEU A 68 -10.97 -4.26 4.78
C LEU A 68 -9.85 -5.00 4.03
N THR A 69 -9.19 -5.93 4.68
CA THR A 69 -8.16 -6.77 4.02
C THR A 69 -8.76 -7.60 2.89
N LEU A 70 -9.91 -8.24 3.14
CA LEU A 70 -10.62 -8.98 2.10
C LEU A 70 -11.05 -8.05 0.94
N TYR A 71 -11.56 -6.87 1.25
CA TYR A 71 -11.92 -5.85 0.27
C TYR A 71 -10.73 -5.52 -0.64
N GLN A 72 -9.57 -5.22 -0.07
CA GLN A 72 -8.35 -4.91 -0.85
C GLN A 72 -7.93 -6.08 -1.75
N MET A 73 -8.05 -7.33 -1.28
CA MET A 73 -7.75 -8.52 -2.08
C MET A 73 -8.71 -8.71 -3.25
N LEU A 74 -9.96 -8.27 -3.10
CA LEU A 74 -11.00 -8.44 -4.11
C LEU A 74 -10.99 -7.36 -5.19
N LEU A 75 -10.44 -6.17 -4.92
CA LEU A 75 -10.48 -5.02 -5.83
C LEU A 75 -9.97 -5.31 -7.25
N THR A 76 -8.99 -6.21 -7.39
CA THR A 76 -8.40 -6.56 -8.69
C THR A 76 -8.79 -7.97 -9.18
N GLU A 77 -9.69 -8.64 -8.49
CA GLU A 77 -10.10 -10.01 -8.80
C GLU A 77 -11.61 -10.15 -9.11
N LEU A 78 -12.39 -9.06 -8.93
CA LEU A 78 -13.82 -9.01 -9.27
C LEU A 78 -14.05 -8.14 -10.49
N ASP A 79 -15.04 -8.51 -11.29
CA ASP A 79 -15.57 -7.63 -12.34
C ASP A 79 -16.18 -6.38 -11.69
N THR A 80 -16.10 -5.25 -12.39
CA THR A 80 -16.86 -4.04 -12.03
C THR A 80 -18.09 -3.88 -12.90
N SER A 81 -18.88 -2.87 -12.61
CA SER A 81 -20.04 -2.51 -13.45
C SER A 81 -19.65 -2.10 -14.88
N HIS A 82 -18.39 -1.72 -15.11
CA HIS A 82 -17.91 -1.21 -16.39
C HIS A 82 -16.89 -2.13 -17.08
N PHE A 83 -16.14 -2.92 -16.33
CA PHE A 83 -15.04 -3.71 -16.86
C PHE A 83 -15.00 -5.11 -16.27
N THR A 84 -14.63 -6.08 -17.10
CA THR A 84 -14.22 -7.40 -16.60
C THR A 84 -12.82 -7.32 -16.01
N VAL A 85 -12.45 -8.29 -15.16
CA VAL A 85 -11.10 -8.38 -14.56
C VAL A 85 -9.99 -8.33 -15.62
N GLU A 86 -10.18 -8.97 -16.78
CA GLU A 86 -9.20 -8.92 -17.87
C GLU A 86 -9.05 -7.49 -18.45
N GLN A 87 -10.17 -6.81 -18.64
CA GLN A 87 -10.17 -5.41 -19.13
C GLN A 87 -9.55 -4.46 -18.11
N GLN A 88 -9.83 -4.67 -16.82
CA GLN A 88 -9.21 -3.87 -15.74
C GLN A 88 -7.69 -4.04 -15.74
N LYS A 89 -7.17 -5.27 -15.77
CA LYS A 89 -5.73 -5.56 -15.80
C LYS A 89 -5.04 -4.95 -17.02
N ASN A 90 -5.70 -4.96 -18.17
CA ASN A 90 -5.15 -4.30 -19.36
C ASN A 90 -5.10 -2.78 -19.18
N LYS A 91 -6.16 -2.17 -18.63
CA LYS A 91 -6.20 -0.73 -18.35
C LYS A 91 -5.22 -0.31 -17.25
N GLU A 92 -5.05 -1.12 -16.20
CA GLU A 92 -4.04 -0.90 -15.17
C GLU A 92 -2.63 -0.85 -15.79
N GLN A 93 -2.29 -1.79 -16.66
CA GLN A 93 -0.99 -1.80 -17.34
C GLN A 93 -0.78 -0.61 -18.29
N GLU A 94 -1.85 -0.08 -18.85
CA GLU A 94 -1.82 1.07 -19.77
C GLU A 94 -1.71 2.39 -19.01
N LEU A 95 -2.50 2.58 -17.96
CA LEU A 95 -2.69 3.85 -17.27
C LEU A 95 -1.89 3.97 -15.97
N LEU A 96 -1.68 2.85 -15.28
CA LEU A 96 -1.04 2.80 -13.96
C LEU A 96 0.23 1.95 -14.06
N TYR A 97 1.39 2.55 -13.90
CA TYR A 97 2.65 1.80 -13.95
C TYR A 97 2.87 0.93 -12.71
N ASP A 98 2.27 1.33 -11.60
CA ASP A 98 2.15 0.57 -10.37
C ASP A 98 0.95 1.10 -9.57
N CYS A 99 0.27 0.22 -8.87
CA CYS A 99 -0.85 0.58 -8.00
C CYS A 99 -0.84 -0.30 -6.76
N THR A 100 -0.84 0.31 -5.59
CA THR A 100 -0.87 -0.40 -4.31
C THR A 100 -1.98 0.13 -3.41
N PHE A 101 -2.57 -0.81 -2.66
CA PHE A 101 -3.56 -0.53 -1.63
C PHE A 101 -2.95 -0.93 -0.29
N ASP A 102 -2.70 0.06 0.57
CA ASP A 102 -1.98 -0.15 1.83
C ASP A 102 -2.74 0.44 3.02
N GLU A 103 -2.46 -0.07 4.22
CA GLU A 103 -2.87 0.55 5.46
C GLU A 103 -1.72 1.35 6.06
N LEU A 104 -2.03 2.57 6.46
CA LEU A 104 -1.10 3.48 7.10
C LEU A 104 -1.57 3.84 8.52
N TYR A 105 -0.62 3.98 9.41
CA TYR A 105 -0.85 4.31 10.81
C TYR A 105 -0.02 5.53 11.22
N PRO A 106 -0.29 6.72 10.65
CA PRO A 106 0.47 7.91 10.98
C PRO A 106 0.33 8.26 12.46
N GLU A 107 1.45 8.38 13.15
CA GLU A 107 1.51 8.86 14.53
C GLU A 107 1.77 10.36 14.54
N ARG A 108 0.90 11.15 15.17
CA ARG A 108 1.15 12.58 15.40
C ARG A 108 2.20 12.83 16.48
N GLU A 109 2.23 11.96 17.49
CA GLU A 109 3.21 11.94 18.58
C GLU A 109 3.54 10.49 18.88
N ALA A 110 4.78 10.18 19.20
CA ALA A 110 5.24 8.82 19.49
C ALA A 110 4.33 8.12 20.51
N GLY A 111 3.63 7.09 20.08
CA GLY A 111 2.72 6.28 20.89
C GLY A 111 1.35 6.88 21.21
N LYS A 112 1.01 8.05 20.63
CA LYS A 112 -0.29 8.72 20.86
C LYS A 112 -0.96 9.07 19.54
N ASN A 113 -2.30 8.90 19.52
CA ASN A 113 -3.16 9.38 18.42
C ASN A 113 -2.82 8.83 17.02
N SER A 114 -2.65 7.51 16.91
CA SER A 114 -2.63 6.86 15.61
C SER A 114 -4.01 7.01 14.94
N HIS A 115 -4.01 7.48 13.69
CA HIS A 115 -5.20 7.54 12.84
C HIS A 115 -5.02 6.49 11.74
N PRO A 116 -5.70 5.33 11.83
CA PRO A 116 -5.62 4.34 10.78
C PRO A 116 -6.22 4.90 9.49
N MET A 117 -5.49 4.75 8.41
CA MET A 117 -5.90 5.17 7.07
C MET A 117 -5.70 4.03 6.09
N MET A 118 -6.58 3.90 5.13
CA MET A 118 -6.32 3.17 3.90
C MET A 118 -5.74 4.15 2.89
N SER A 119 -4.70 3.74 2.19
CA SER A 119 -4.13 4.54 1.11
C SER A 119 -4.15 3.78 -0.21
N VAL A 120 -4.33 4.52 -1.27
CA VAL A 120 -4.17 4.04 -2.64
C VAL A 120 -3.07 4.86 -3.26
N PHE A 121 -1.96 4.22 -3.58
CA PHE A 121 -0.82 4.84 -4.25
C PHE A 121 -0.73 4.35 -5.69
N TRP A 122 -0.48 5.26 -6.61
CA TRP A 122 -0.15 4.91 -7.99
C TRP A 122 0.78 5.93 -8.61
N TYR A 123 1.42 5.55 -9.69
CA TYR A 123 2.13 6.47 -10.56
C TYR A 123 1.87 6.12 -12.02
N GLY A 124 1.91 7.13 -12.88
CA GLY A 124 1.65 7.01 -14.29
C GLY A 124 2.01 8.31 -15.03
N LEU A 125 1.65 8.40 -16.30
CA LEU A 125 1.81 9.65 -17.03
C LEU A 125 0.86 10.72 -16.46
N THR A 126 1.35 11.96 -16.38
CA THR A 126 0.55 13.07 -15.89
C THR A 126 -0.66 13.35 -16.79
N GLU A 127 -0.54 13.04 -18.09
CA GLU A 127 -1.64 13.21 -19.05
C GLU A 127 -2.75 12.17 -18.85
N ASP A 128 -2.45 11.00 -18.30
CA ASP A 128 -3.41 9.91 -18.06
C ASP A 128 -4.03 9.96 -16.65
N PHE A 129 -3.75 11.01 -15.87
CA PHE A 129 -4.20 11.12 -14.48
C PHE A 129 -5.71 10.95 -14.31
N GLU A 130 -6.51 11.62 -15.14
CA GLU A 130 -7.97 11.58 -15.02
C GLU A 130 -8.51 10.18 -15.32
N GLU A 131 -8.03 9.53 -16.39
CA GLU A 131 -8.45 8.18 -16.76
C GLU A 131 -7.98 7.13 -15.71
N GLY A 132 -6.77 7.29 -15.19
CA GLY A 132 -6.26 6.44 -14.12
C GLY A 132 -7.05 6.58 -12.82
N LEU A 133 -7.41 7.81 -12.44
CA LEU A 133 -8.26 8.07 -11.27
C LEU A 133 -9.66 7.48 -11.44
N GLU A 134 -10.28 7.62 -12.62
CA GLU A 134 -11.58 7.04 -12.93
C GLU A 134 -11.55 5.52 -12.82
N LEU A 135 -10.51 4.87 -13.35
CA LEU A 135 -10.31 3.43 -13.20
C LEU A 135 -10.22 3.01 -11.74
N LEU A 136 -9.43 3.73 -10.92
CA LEU A 136 -9.30 3.43 -9.49
C LEU A 136 -10.60 3.59 -8.72
N LEU A 137 -11.37 4.63 -9.02
CA LEU A 137 -12.68 4.86 -8.40
C LEU A 137 -13.69 3.77 -8.80
N ASP A 138 -13.63 3.27 -10.05
CA ASP A 138 -14.46 2.16 -10.51
C ASP A 138 -14.06 0.85 -9.79
N LEU A 139 -12.77 0.55 -9.65
CA LEU A 139 -12.28 -0.57 -8.87
C LEU A 139 -12.75 -0.50 -7.41
N MET A 140 -12.65 0.66 -6.78
CA MET A 140 -13.00 0.82 -5.36
C MET A 140 -14.50 0.79 -5.08
N GLY A 141 -15.33 1.25 -6.00
CA GLY A 141 -16.77 1.41 -5.77
C GLY A 141 -17.66 0.56 -6.65
N GLY A 142 -17.14 0.00 -7.74
CA GLY A 142 -17.90 -0.66 -8.78
C GLY A 142 -17.85 -2.19 -8.81
N CYS A 143 -17.08 -2.83 -7.93
CA CYS A 143 -16.94 -4.28 -7.90
C CYS A 143 -18.25 -5.02 -7.64
N ASP A 144 -18.44 -6.14 -8.32
CA ASP A 144 -19.59 -7.03 -8.12
C ASP A 144 -19.38 -7.94 -6.90
N TYR A 145 -19.79 -7.46 -5.73
CA TYR A 145 -19.75 -8.25 -4.47
C TYR A 145 -20.88 -9.28 -4.35
N GLU A 146 -21.75 -9.40 -5.32
CA GLU A 146 -22.78 -10.45 -5.36
C GLU A 146 -22.24 -11.77 -5.96
N ASP A 147 -21.12 -11.73 -6.69
CA ASP A 147 -20.45 -12.90 -7.23
C ASP A 147 -19.72 -13.69 -6.13
N CYS A 148 -20.51 -14.40 -5.31
CA CYS A 148 -20.00 -15.23 -4.23
C CYS A 148 -19.07 -16.36 -4.72
N GLU A 149 -19.23 -16.86 -5.94
CA GLU A 149 -18.38 -17.93 -6.47
C GLU A 149 -16.96 -17.43 -6.71
N THR A 150 -16.82 -16.27 -7.33
CA THR A 150 -15.50 -15.64 -7.53
C THR A 150 -14.88 -15.25 -6.20
N ILE A 151 -15.64 -14.68 -5.26
CA ILE A 151 -15.13 -14.31 -3.92
C ILE A 151 -14.56 -15.54 -3.20
N LEU A 152 -15.29 -16.66 -3.15
CA LEU A 152 -14.82 -17.88 -2.53
C LEU A 152 -13.56 -18.43 -3.22
N ARG A 153 -13.50 -18.37 -4.54
CA ARG A 153 -12.31 -18.78 -5.30
C ARG A 153 -11.09 -17.91 -4.97
N VAL A 154 -11.29 -16.62 -4.78
CA VAL A 154 -10.21 -15.69 -4.39
C VAL A 154 -9.72 -16.02 -2.98
N ILE A 155 -10.62 -16.24 -2.03
CA ILE A 155 -10.27 -16.65 -0.67
C ILE A 155 -9.48 -17.96 -0.69
N ASP A 156 -9.96 -18.98 -1.40
CA ASP A 156 -9.30 -20.29 -1.52
C ASP A 156 -7.91 -20.19 -2.17
N LYS A 157 -7.72 -19.23 -3.08
CA LYS A 157 -6.41 -18.94 -3.71
C LYS A 157 -5.39 -18.40 -2.72
N TYR A 158 -5.80 -17.50 -1.83
CA TYR A 158 -4.89 -16.81 -0.92
C TYR A 158 -4.72 -17.50 0.44
N LEU A 159 -5.66 -18.33 0.86
CA LEU A 159 -5.63 -19.00 2.16
C LEU A 159 -4.35 -19.84 2.38
N PRO A 160 -3.82 -20.61 1.40
CA PRO A 160 -2.57 -21.36 1.56
C PRO A 160 -1.36 -20.44 1.80
N ASP A 161 -1.30 -19.27 1.19
CA ASP A 161 -0.21 -18.31 1.35
C ASP A 161 -0.21 -17.72 2.78
N TYR A 162 -1.39 -17.48 3.34
CA TYR A 162 -1.55 -17.08 4.74
C TYR A 162 -1.06 -18.16 5.70
N ASP A 163 -1.46 -19.42 5.50
CA ASP A 163 -1.04 -20.53 6.34
C ASP A 163 0.48 -20.76 6.29
N MET A 164 1.07 -20.67 5.11
CA MET A 164 2.52 -20.78 4.93
C MET A 164 3.24 -19.63 5.61
N SER A 165 2.78 -18.40 5.42
CA SER A 165 3.34 -17.21 6.07
C SER A 165 3.29 -17.31 7.60
N ARG A 166 2.22 -17.87 8.16
CA ARG A 166 2.09 -18.12 9.61
C ARG A 166 3.13 -19.10 10.12
N SER A 167 3.39 -20.17 9.37
CA SER A 167 4.38 -21.19 9.74
C SER A 167 5.81 -20.64 9.68
N ASP A 168 6.12 -19.88 8.66
CA ASP A 168 7.48 -19.40 8.38
C ASP A 168 7.86 -18.16 9.21
N ASN A 169 6.88 -17.35 9.61
CA ASN A 169 7.11 -16.08 10.30
C ASN A 169 6.76 -16.12 11.80
N GLY A 170 6.87 -17.26 12.46
CA GLY A 170 6.58 -17.42 13.89
C GLY A 170 7.19 -16.35 14.80
N PRO A 171 8.48 -16.00 14.69
CA PRO A 171 9.09 -14.94 15.50
C PRO A 171 8.45 -13.56 15.26
N SER A 172 8.16 -13.21 14.02
CA SER A 172 7.51 -11.95 13.66
C SER A 172 6.08 -11.89 14.20
N LEU A 173 5.38 -13.01 14.13
CA LEU A 173 4.03 -13.14 14.68
C LEU A 173 4.02 -12.96 16.21
N ALA A 174 4.96 -13.59 16.91
CA ALA A 174 5.11 -13.44 18.37
C ALA A 174 5.44 -11.99 18.76
N TYR A 175 6.27 -11.32 17.95
CA TYR A 175 6.58 -9.89 18.13
C TYR A 175 5.32 -9.05 17.97
N SER A 176 4.57 -9.21 16.88
CA SER A 176 3.32 -8.48 16.61
C SER A 176 2.26 -8.71 17.69
N LEU A 177 2.14 -9.97 18.17
CA LEU A 177 1.26 -10.32 19.29
C LEU A 177 1.61 -9.58 20.58
N THR A 178 2.91 -9.34 20.83
CA THR A 178 3.37 -8.66 22.03
C THR A 178 3.21 -7.14 21.87
N GLU A 179 3.59 -6.61 20.73
CA GLU A 179 3.60 -5.19 20.44
C GLU A 179 2.19 -4.58 20.48
N ARG A 180 1.15 -5.33 20.09
CA ARG A 180 -0.26 -4.86 20.12
C ARG A 180 -0.74 -4.38 21.51
N TYR A 181 -0.11 -4.86 22.59
CA TYR A 181 -0.44 -4.45 23.95
C TYR A 181 0.29 -3.18 24.38
N ILE A 182 1.32 -2.78 23.63
CA ILE A 182 2.20 -1.67 23.95
C ILE A 182 1.89 -0.45 23.11
N ARG A 183 1.59 -0.67 21.82
CA ARG A 183 1.40 0.39 20.84
C ARG A 183 0.03 0.29 20.16
N ARG A 184 -0.61 1.44 19.98
CA ARG A 184 -1.94 1.51 19.37
C ARG A 184 -1.93 1.19 17.88
N ASP A 185 -0.93 1.68 17.13
CA ASP A 185 -0.75 1.36 15.71
C ASP A 185 -0.51 -0.13 15.50
N SER A 186 0.25 -0.77 16.39
CA SER A 186 0.49 -2.20 16.34
C SER A 186 -0.77 -3.02 16.67
N CYS A 187 -1.68 -2.48 17.48
CA CYS A 187 -3.00 -3.07 17.69
C CYS A 187 -3.82 -3.05 16.39
N PHE A 188 -3.82 -1.94 15.67
CA PHE A 188 -4.49 -1.84 14.36
C PHE A 188 -3.87 -2.79 13.34
N ARG A 189 -2.54 -2.82 13.22
CA ARG A 189 -1.84 -3.75 12.34
C ARG A 189 -2.15 -5.20 12.67
N TYR A 190 -2.25 -5.56 13.94
CA TYR A 190 -2.61 -6.92 14.35
C TYR A 190 -4.02 -7.29 13.90
N LEU A 191 -4.97 -6.37 13.96
CA LEU A 191 -6.36 -6.62 13.59
C LEU A 191 -6.57 -6.64 12.07
N LEU A 192 -5.81 -5.84 11.33
CA LEU A 192 -5.90 -5.74 9.87
C LEU A 192 -5.00 -6.75 9.16
N ASN A 193 -3.88 -7.11 9.76
CA ASN A 193 -2.94 -8.07 9.20
C ASN A 193 -3.18 -9.49 9.72
N GLN A 194 -2.49 -10.41 9.10
CA GLN A 194 -2.58 -11.86 9.20
C GLN A 194 -3.06 -12.48 10.53
N PRO A 195 -2.62 -12.08 11.74
CA PRO A 195 -3.08 -12.77 12.94
C PRO A 195 -4.58 -12.63 13.22
N GLY A 196 -5.18 -11.48 12.86
CA GLY A 196 -6.63 -11.26 13.04
C GLY A 196 -7.48 -12.02 12.01
N MET A 197 -6.92 -12.30 10.83
CA MET A 197 -7.63 -13.05 9.77
C MET A 197 -7.85 -14.52 10.12
N TYR A 198 -7.05 -15.12 11.02
CA TYR A 198 -7.24 -16.53 11.43
C TYR A 198 -8.40 -16.75 12.37
N ASP A 199 -8.89 -15.69 13.02
CA ASP A 199 -10.03 -15.74 13.92
C ASP A 199 -11.35 -15.40 13.18
N PHE A 200 -11.26 -15.07 11.89
CA PHE A 200 -12.37 -14.67 11.02
C PHE A 200 -12.83 -15.84 10.15
#